data_33f99caed71a7b6869da70f82567753e
#
_entry.id   33f99caed71a7b6869da70f82567753e
#
_cell.length_a   1.000
_cell.length_b   1.000
_cell.length_c   1.000
_cell.angle_alpha   90.00
_cell.angle_beta   90.00
_cell.angle_gamma   90.00
#
_symmetry.space_group_name_H-M   'P 1'
#
loop_
_entity.id
_entity.type
_entity.pdbx_description
1 polymer ?
#
loop_
_entity_poly.entity_id
_entity_poly.type
_entity_poly.pdbx_seq_one_letter_code
_entity_poly.pdbx_strand_id
1 'polypeptide(L)'
;VAKRAKSEIGKLVIVESPAKAKTTAKRNTQNATRAKSEIGKLVIVESPAKAKTIGKFLGNGYRVRASIGHIRDLPQKQMGVDIEHDFRPHYVITPKKKDVVKELKELAGNASEIFLATDPDREGEAISWHLAAALDKALVGKPVHRVEFHEITRDAIDHAFASPREIDQHLVD
;
A
#
# COMPACT_ATOMS: atom_id res chain seq x y z
N VAL A 1 -42.35 -61.58 -14.90
CA VAL A 1 -41.75 -60.41 -15.53
C VAL A 1 -41.53 -59.36 -14.49
N ALA A 2 -40.49 -58.67 -14.56
CA ALA A 2 -40.05 -57.55 -13.73
C ALA A 2 -39.14 -57.87 -12.59
N LYS A 3 -37.92 -58.11 -12.92
CA LYS A 3 -36.78 -57.91 -12.08
C LYS A 3 -36.16 -56.61 -12.44
N ARG A 4 -36.25 -55.71 -11.65
CA ARG A 4 -35.39 -54.62 -11.83
C ARG A 4 -35.24 -53.74 -10.67
N ALA A 5 -34.20 -53.09 -10.58
CA ALA A 5 -33.96 -51.92 -9.76
C ALA A 5 -33.58 -52.14 -8.31
N LYS A 6 -32.54 -52.92 -8.12
CA LYS A 6 -31.88 -52.98 -6.80
C LYS A 6 -30.39 -52.70 -6.84
N SER A 7 -29.87 -52.22 -7.93
CA SER A 7 -28.42 -52.05 -8.07
C SER A 7 -27.91 -50.63 -8.11
N GLU A 8 -28.76 -49.64 -7.97
CA GLU A 8 -28.35 -48.26 -8.22
C GLU A 8 -28.15 -47.37 -6.97
N ILE A 9 -28.59 -47.88 -5.84
CA ILE A 9 -28.51 -47.07 -4.63
C ILE A 9 -27.10 -47.08 -3.99
N GLY A 10 -26.31 -48.13 -4.26
CA GLY A 10 -24.97 -48.25 -3.70
C GLY A 10 -23.89 -47.42 -4.37
N LYS A 11 -24.14 -46.83 -5.51
CA LYS A 11 -23.11 -46.12 -6.29
C LYS A 11 -23.04 -44.61 -6.05
N LEU A 12 -24.01 -44.02 -5.41
CA LEU A 12 -24.04 -42.59 -5.22
C LEU A 12 -23.15 -42.12 -4.11
N VAL A 13 -22.79 -43.01 -3.18
CA VAL A 13 -21.93 -42.67 -2.01
C VAL A 13 -20.46 -42.60 -2.38
N ILE A 14 -20.06 -43.23 -3.46
CA ILE A 14 -18.65 -43.29 -3.89
C ILE A 14 -18.19 -42.06 -4.64
N VAL A 15 -19.07 -41.15 -4.97
CA VAL A 15 -18.74 -39.89 -5.69
C VAL A 15 -18.20 -38.79 -4.75
N GLU A 16 -18.13 -39.06 -3.50
CA GLU A 16 -17.36 -38.26 -2.55
C GLU A 16 -15.87 -38.56 -2.68
N SER A 17 -15.44 -38.44 -3.84
CA SER A 17 -14.10 -38.74 -4.24
C SER A 17 -13.14 -37.56 -4.05
N PRO A 18 -11.86 -37.80 -4.19
CA PRO A 18 -10.79 -36.81 -4.01
C PRO A 18 -10.96 -35.46 -4.76
N ALA A 19 -11.82 -35.43 -5.76
CA ALA A 19 -12.08 -34.21 -6.52
C ALA A 19 -12.78 -33.09 -5.70
N LYS A 20 -13.74 -33.45 -4.84
CA LYS A 20 -14.38 -32.46 -3.93
C LYS A 20 -13.42 -31.95 -2.87
N ALA A 21 -12.57 -32.82 -2.34
CA ALA A 21 -11.53 -32.42 -1.41
C ALA A 21 -10.51 -31.46 -2.04
N LYS A 22 -10.12 -31.69 -3.30
CA LYS A 22 -9.24 -30.78 -4.05
C LYS A 22 -9.89 -29.44 -4.33
N THR A 23 -11.17 -29.40 -4.59
CA THR A 23 -11.91 -28.16 -4.85
C THR A 23 -12.06 -27.33 -3.58
N THR A 24 -12.31 -27.97 -2.44
CA THR A 24 -12.38 -27.29 -1.15
C THR A 24 -11.02 -26.74 -0.72
N ALA A 25 -9.94 -27.50 -0.92
CA ALA A 25 -8.59 -27.04 -0.66
C ALA A 25 -8.20 -25.84 -1.56
N LYS A 26 -8.54 -25.88 -2.86
CA LYS A 26 -8.31 -24.72 -3.75
C LYS A 26 -9.10 -23.49 -3.33
N ARG A 27 -10.36 -23.64 -2.91
CA ARG A 27 -11.15 -22.50 -2.39
C ARG A 27 -10.54 -21.92 -1.13
N ASN A 28 -10.09 -22.74 -0.21
CA ASN A 28 -9.45 -22.29 1.01
C ASN A 28 -8.09 -21.60 0.73
N THR A 29 -7.33 -22.11 -0.24
CA THR A 29 -6.06 -21.47 -0.63
C THR A 29 -6.31 -20.12 -1.31
N GLN A 30 -7.32 -20.02 -2.17
CA GLN A 30 -7.70 -18.75 -2.79
C GLN A 30 -8.22 -17.74 -1.77
N ASN A 31 -9.02 -18.17 -0.80
CA ASN A 31 -9.48 -17.32 0.29
C ASN A 31 -8.34 -16.92 1.23
N ALA A 32 -7.40 -17.81 1.53
CA ALA A 32 -6.22 -17.47 2.32
C ALA A 32 -5.28 -16.48 1.59
N THR A 33 -5.12 -16.63 0.28
CA THR A 33 -4.35 -15.69 -0.54
C THR A 33 -5.07 -14.36 -0.67
N ARG A 34 -6.40 -14.36 -0.80
CA ARG A 34 -7.23 -13.17 -0.87
C ARG A 34 -7.27 -12.42 0.47
N ALA A 35 -7.37 -13.13 1.58
CA ALA A 35 -7.28 -12.54 2.92
C ALA A 35 -5.90 -11.92 3.20
N LYS A 36 -4.83 -12.39 2.56
CA LYS A 36 -3.49 -11.83 2.65
C LYS A 36 -3.29 -10.59 1.77
N SER A 37 -4.15 -10.38 0.77
CA SER A 37 -4.10 -9.24 -0.17
C SER A 37 -5.00 -8.07 0.20
N GLU A 38 -5.83 -8.19 1.21
CA GLU A 38 -6.71 -7.12 1.69
C GLU A 38 -6.10 -6.36 2.88
N ILE A 39 -4.91 -5.85 2.71
CA ILE A 39 -4.55 -4.65 3.45
C ILE A 39 -5.33 -3.54 2.74
N GLY A 40 -6.40 -3.04 3.36
CA GLY A 40 -7.21 -1.99 2.79
C GLY A 40 -6.40 -0.81 2.27
N LYS A 41 -6.68 0.38 2.64
CA LYS A 41 -5.97 1.58 2.21
C LYS A 41 -4.70 1.78 3.04
N LEU A 42 -3.57 2.05 2.38
CA LEU A 42 -2.32 2.41 3.03
C LEU A 42 -2.21 3.93 3.15
N VAL A 43 -1.95 4.42 4.35
CA VAL A 43 -1.68 5.83 4.61
C VAL A 43 -0.23 5.99 5.07
N ILE A 44 0.53 6.84 4.40
CA ILE A 44 1.92 7.12 4.75
C ILE A 44 2.02 8.57 5.23
N VAL A 45 2.58 8.72 6.43
CA VAL A 45 2.84 10.02 7.08
C VAL A 45 4.34 10.17 7.34
N GLU A 46 4.80 11.36 7.73
CA GLU A 46 6.23 11.61 7.97
C GLU A 46 6.71 11.12 9.33
N SER A 47 5.83 11.02 10.36
CA SER A 47 6.27 10.69 11.72
C SER A 47 5.45 9.59 12.39
N PRO A 48 6.08 8.76 13.27
CA PRO A 48 5.40 7.71 14.01
C PRO A 48 4.29 8.23 14.95
N ALA A 49 4.48 9.43 15.52
CA ALA A 49 3.48 10.06 16.39
C ALA A 49 2.20 10.37 15.60
N LYS A 50 2.32 10.96 14.40
CA LYS A 50 1.19 11.17 13.50
C LYS A 50 0.54 9.87 13.08
N ALA A 51 1.31 8.84 12.72
CA ALA A 51 0.79 7.54 12.34
C ALA A 51 -0.11 6.95 13.43
N LYS A 52 0.32 7.04 14.69
CA LYS A 52 -0.44 6.55 15.84
C LYS A 52 -1.76 7.31 16.02
N THR A 53 -1.73 8.64 15.90
CA THR A 53 -2.91 9.49 16.11
C THR A 53 -3.91 9.33 14.97
N ILE A 54 -3.47 9.43 13.72
CA ILE A 54 -4.31 9.31 12.54
C ILE A 54 -4.91 7.90 12.45
N GLY A 55 -4.15 6.86 12.78
CA GLY A 55 -4.64 5.50 12.80
C GLY A 55 -5.83 5.27 13.76
N LYS A 56 -5.91 6.03 14.84
CA LYS A 56 -7.06 5.98 15.75
C LYS A 56 -8.34 6.59 15.14
N PHE A 57 -8.18 7.59 14.29
CA PHE A 57 -9.31 8.26 13.65
C PHE A 57 -9.84 7.50 12.43
N LEU A 58 -8.94 6.94 11.61
CA LEU A 58 -9.31 6.28 10.36
C LEU A 58 -9.88 4.86 10.54
N GLY A 59 -9.59 4.19 11.66
CA GLY A 59 -10.14 2.86 11.95
C GLY A 59 -9.56 1.72 11.12
N ASN A 60 -10.23 0.56 11.13
CA ASN A 60 -9.70 -0.71 10.66
C ASN A 60 -9.52 -0.85 9.13
N GLY A 61 -10.14 0.03 8.34
CA GLY A 61 -10.02 0.02 6.86
C GLY A 61 -8.70 0.59 6.35
N TYR A 62 -7.93 1.23 7.22
CA TYR A 62 -6.70 1.92 6.89
C TYR A 62 -5.51 1.37 7.65
N ARG A 63 -4.39 1.22 6.97
CA ARG A 63 -3.11 0.92 7.59
C ARG A 63 -2.23 2.15 7.53
N VAL A 64 -1.94 2.74 8.69
CA VAL A 64 -1.12 3.95 8.76
C VAL A 64 0.32 3.59 9.11
N ARG A 65 1.28 4.14 8.38
CA ARG A 65 2.73 3.95 8.58
C ARG A 65 3.48 5.27 8.43
N ALA A 66 4.64 5.34 9.04
CA ALA A 66 5.52 6.50 8.96
C ALA A 66 6.73 6.23 8.07
N SER A 67 7.11 7.23 7.26
CA SER A 67 8.37 7.26 6.52
C SER A 67 9.57 7.61 7.41
N ILE A 68 9.30 8.18 8.58
CA ILE A 68 10.31 8.70 9.50
C ILE A 68 11.17 9.80 8.82
N GLY A 69 10.49 10.81 8.27
CA GLY A 69 11.08 11.91 7.52
C GLY A 69 11.49 11.53 6.10
N HIS A 70 12.51 12.19 5.56
CA HIS A 70 13.01 11.95 4.21
C HIS A 70 13.60 10.55 4.04
N ILE A 71 13.27 9.89 2.94
CA ILE A 71 13.76 8.54 2.61
C ILE A 71 14.80 8.54 1.50
N ARG A 72 14.87 9.60 0.70
CA ARG A 72 15.83 9.80 -0.39
C ARG A 72 16.58 11.09 -0.18
N ASP A 73 17.83 11.11 -0.64
CA ASP A 73 18.71 12.28 -0.59
C ASP A 73 19.74 12.19 -1.73
N LEU A 74 20.48 13.22 -1.94
CA LEU A 74 21.63 13.19 -2.85
C LEU A 74 22.72 12.26 -2.30
N PRO A 75 23.50 11.56 -3.16
CA PRO A 75 24.56 10.68 -2.70
C PRO A 75 25.65 11.47 -1.99
N GLN A 76 26.11 11.00 -0.82
CA GLN A 76 27.10 11.69 0.01
C GLN A 76 28.55 11.62 -0.55
N LYS A 77 28.85 10.64 -1.39
CA LYS A 77 30.22 10.34 -1.86
C LYS A 77 30.47 10.69 -3.32
N GLN A 78 29.46 11.13 -4.02
CA GLN A 78 29.51 11.44 -5.44
C GLN A 78 28.77 12.76 -5.68
N MET A 79 29.11 13.43 -6.80
CA MET A 79 28.31 14.57 -7.23
C MET A 79 26.90 14.06 -7.56
N GLY A 80 25.95 14.48 -6.75
CA GLY A 80 24.55 14.04 -6.87
C GLY A 80 23.75 14.80 -7.94
N VAL A 81 24.44 15.52 -8.82
CA VAL A 81 23.83 16.37 -9.85
C VAL A 81 24.53 16.08 -11.16
N ASP A 82 23.77 15.84 -12.20
CA ASP A 82 24.27 15.64 -13.57
C ASP A 82 24.43 17.01 -14.26
N ILE A 83 25.68 17.45 -14.35
CA ILE A 83 26.04 18.78 -14.90
C ILE A 83 25.79 18.83 -16.42
N GLU A 84 25.94 17.69 -17.10
CA GLU A 84 25.81 17.62 -18.56
C GLU A 84 24.35 17.59 -19.03
N HIS A 85 23.44 17.19 -18.15
CA HIS A 85 22.01 17.05 -18.45
C HIS A 85 21.16 17.95 -17.56
N ASP A 86 21.34 19.24 -17.65
CA ASP A 86 20.50 20.27 -17.02
C ASP A 86 20.46 20.19 -15.48
N PHE A 87 21.61 19.87 -14.89
CA PHE A 87 21.79 19.78 -13.43
C PHE A 87 20.79 18.84 -12.73
N ARG A 88 20.36 17.78 -13.40
CA ARG A 88 19.36 16.83 -12.87
C ARG A 88 19.87 16.17 -11.59
N PRO A 89 19.10 16.26 -10.50
CA PRO A 89 19.48 15.63 -9.24
C PRO A 89 19.32 14.12 -9.31
N HIS A 90 20.34 13.40 -8.84
CA HIS A 90 20.34 11.95 -8.72
C HIS A 90 20.03 11.54 -7.27
N TYR A 91 18.79 11.25 -6.97
CA TYR A 91 18.37 10.87 -5.62
C TYR A 91 18.56 9.38 -5.36
N VAL A 92 19.10 9.04 -4.19
CA VAL A 92 19.29 7.67 -3.72
C VAL A 92 18.58 7.45 -2.39
N ILE A 93 18.13 6.22 -2.14
CA ILE A 93 17.57 5.85 -0.84
C ILE A 93 18.70 5.88 0.18
N THR A 94 18.55 6.66 1.25
CA THR A 94 19.56 6.75 2.30
C THR A 94 19.74 5.39 3.00
N PRO A 95 20.96 4.98 3.33
CA PRO A 95 21.23 3.66 3.92
C PRO A 95 20.38 3.36 5.15
N LYS A 96 20.19 4.37 6.02
CA LYS A 96 19.37 4.26 7.24
C LYS A 96 17.87 4.06 6.99
N LYS A 97 17.39 4.27 5.76
CA LYS A 97 15.96 4.17 5.40
C LYS A 97 15.61 2.94 4.56
N LYS A 98 16.59 2.10 4.24
CA LYS A 98 16.37 0.91 3.41
C LYS A 98 15.29 -0.02 3.97
N ASP A 99 15.31 -0.26 5.28
CA ASP A 99 14.35 -1.15 5.93
C ASP A 99 12.94 -0.55 5.94
N VAL A 100 12.83 0.75 6.22
CA VAL A 100 11.56 1.47 6.17
C VAL A 100 10.98 1.45 4.77
N VAL A 101 11.80 1.71 3.75
CA VAL A 101 11.36 1.69 2.36
C VAL A 101 10.95 0.27 1.94
N LYS A 102 11.67 -0.76 2.40
CA LYS A 102 11.31 -2.17 2.14
C LYS A 102 9.95 -2.49 2.73
N GLU A 103 9.70 -2.16 4.00
CA GLU A 103 8.41 -2.35 4.64
C GLU A 103 7.29 -1.62 3.89
N LEU A 104 7.51 -0.35 3.54
CA LEU A 104 6.53 0.45 2.81
C LEU A 104 6.23 -0.14 1.42
N LYS A 105 7.23 -0.68 0.71
CA LYS A 105 7.03 -1.39 -0.57
C LYS A 105 6.16 -2.62 -0.44
N GLU A 106 6.40 -3.44 0.58
CA GLU A 106 5.60 -4.63 0.86
C GLU A 106 4.15 -4.26 1.19
N LEU A 107 3.94 -3.25 2.01
CA LEU A 107 2.61 -2.76 2.37
C LEU A 107 1.89 -2.14 1.17
N ALA A 108 2.57 -1.30 0.39
CA ALA A 108 2.02 -0.70 -0.81
C ALA A 108 1.66 -1.76 -1.87
N GLY A 109 2.49 -2.80 -2.00
CA GLY A 109 2.20 -3.94 -2.87
C GLY A 109 0.91 -4.68 -2.52
N ASN A 110 0.55 -4.72 -1.24
CA ASN A 110 -0.64 -5.39 -0.73
C ASN A 110 -1.85 -4.47 -0.51
N ALA A 111 -1.68 -3.16 -0.63
CA ALA A 111 -2.76 -2.19 -0.48
C ALA A 111 -3.57 -2.05 -1.77
N SER A 112 -4.85 -1.73 -1.64
CA SER A 112 -5.73 -1.41 -2.77
C SER A 112 -5.56 0.04 -3.24
N GLU A 113 -5.19 0.93 -2.33
CA GLU A 113 -5.11 2.37 -2.55
C GLU A 113 -4.09 2.99 -1.59
N ILE A 114 -3.39 4.02 -1.99
CA ILE A 114 -2.32 4.65 -1.22
C ILE A 114 -2.61 6.14 -1.02
N PHE A 115 -2.47 6.61 0.22
CA PHE A 115 -2.60 7.99 0.62
C PHE A 115 -1.29 8.51 1.19
N LEU A 116 -0.78 9.59 0.63
CA LEU A 116 0.40 10.31 1.10
C LEU A 116 -0.10 11.50 1.93
N ALA A 117 -0.03 11.36 3.25
CA ALA A 117 -0.63 12.28 4.21
C ALA A 117 0.46 12.96 5.06
N THR A 118 1.47 13.51 4.40
CA THR A 118 2.53 14.32 5.00
C THR A 118 2.05 15.77 5.22
N ASP A 119 2.84 16.59 5.90
CA ASP A 119 2.49 17.97 6.21
C ASP A 119 2.10 18.79 4.97
N PRO A 120 1.21 19.78 5.11
CA PRO A 120 0.76 20.64 4.02
C PRO A 120 1.76 21.80 3.76
N ASP A 121 3.03 21.46 3.64
CA ASP A 121 4.11 22.38 3.34
C ASP A 121 5.02 21.84 2.24
N ARG A 122 6.00 22.65 1.83
CA ARG A 122 6.94 22.27 0.78
C ARG A 122 7.76 21.01 1.16
N GLU A 123 8.14 20.88 2.42
CA GLU A 123 8.87 19.69 2.89
C GLU A 123 8.00 18.43 2.81
N GLY A 124 6.75 18.50 3.27
CA GLY A 124 5.79 17.40 3.18
C GLY A 124 5.50 17.01 1.74
N GLU A 125 5.42 17.97 0.82
CA GLU A 125 5.26 17.69 -0.60
C GLU A 125 6.46 16.98 -1.18
N ALA A 126 7.68 17.41 -0.86
CA ALA A 126 8.92 16.76 -1.28
C ALA A 126 9.02 15.33 -0.71
N ILE A 127 8.64 15.11 0.55
CA ILE A 127 8.58 13.76 1.15
C ILE A 127 7.61 12.88 0.39
N SER A 128 6.41 13.37 0.07
CA SER A 128 5.40 12.64 -0.71
C SER A 128 5.92 12.27 -2.10
N TRP A 129 6.56 13.21 -2.78
CA TRP A 129 7.16 12.98 -4.09
C TRP A 129 8.28 11.92 -4.04
N HIS A 130 9.16 12.02 -3.04
CA HIS A 130 10.21 11.02 -2.83
C HIS A 130 9.66 9.63 -2.49
N LEU A 131 8.55 9.56 -1.73
CA LEU A 131 7.85 8.32 -1.45
C LEU A 131 7.27 7.70 -2.72
N ALA A 132 6.55 8.47 -3.52
CA ALA A 132 6.01 7.99 -4.78
C ALA A 132 7.09 7.44 -5.69
N ALA A 133 8.20 8.16 -5.85
CA ALA A 133 9.33 7.71 -6.67
C ALA A 133 10.06 6.48 -6.10
N ALA A 134 10.17 6.35 -4.77
CA ALA A 134 10.81 5.18 -4.16
C ALA A 134 9.93 3.93 -4.21
N LEU A 135 8.62 4.09 -4.22
CA LEU A 135 7.63 3.01 -4.20
C LEU A 135 7.09 2.68 -5.60
N ASP A 136 7.53 3.34 -6.65
CA ASP A 136 6.94 3.36 -7.99
C ASP A 136 6.46 1.99 -8.47
N LYS A 137 7.32 0.96 -8.38
CA LYS A 137 7.00 -0.42 -8.78
C LYS A 137 5.87 -1.05 -7.97
N ALA A 138 5.72 -0.67 -6.70
CA ALA A 138 4.66 -1.17 -5.84
C ALA A 138 3.33 -0.41 -6.04
N LEU A 139 3.39 0.75 -6.69
CA LEU A 139 2.26 1.63 -6.97
C LEU A 139 1.60 1.36 -8.33
N VAL A 140 2.23 0.57 -9.19
CA VAL A 140 1.71 0.30 -10.55
C VAL A 140 0.28 -0.20 -10.51
N GLY A 141 -0.61 0.50 -11.22
CA GLY A 141 -2.03 0.17 -11.32
C GLY A 141 -2.86 0.46 -10.06
N LYS A 142 -2.32 1.25 -9.13
CA LYS A 142 -3.02 1.62 -7.89
C LYS A 142 -3.25 3.13 -7.83
N PRO A 143 -4.41 3.57 -7.30
CA PRO A 143 -4.63 4.98 -7.01
C PRO A 143 -3.67 5.47 -5.94
N VAL A 144 -3.03 6.59 -6.19
CA VAL A 144 -2.14 7.28 -5.24
C VAL A 144 -2.66 8.69 -5.05
N HIS A 145 -2.92 9.05 -3.82
CA HIS A 145 -3.52 10.33 -3.47
C HIS A 145 -2.64 11.10 -2.49
N ARG A 146 -2.58 12.39 -2.67
CA ARG A 146 -2.04 13.35 -1.71
C ARG A 146 -3.18 13.86 -0.84
N VAL A 147 -3.00 13.81 0.47
CA VAL A 147 -4.00 14.27 1.45
C VAL A 147 -3.33 15.29 2.37
N GLU A 148 -3.99 16.42 2.58
CA GLU A 148 -3.51 17.51 3.42
C GLU A 148 -4.51 17.87 4.50
N PHE A 149 -4.01 18.04 5.71
CA PHE A 149 -4.77 18.56 6.84
C PHE A 149 -3.88 19.44 7.69
N HIS A 150 -4.40 20.56 8.14
CA HIS A 150 -3.65 21.55 8.93
C HIS A 150 -3.71 21.27 10.43
N GLU A 151 -4.62 20.40 10.84
CA GLU A 151 -4.78 19.96 12.24
C GLU A 151 -5.12 18.47 12.31
N ILE A 152 -4.77 17.81 13.41
CA ILE A 152 -5.02 16.37 13.59
C ILE A 152 -6.28 16.22 14.44
N THR A 153 -7.41 16.65 13.89
CA THR A 153 -8.75 16.43 14.42
C THR A 153 -9.50 15.43 13.54
N ARG A 154 -10.53 14.79 14.07
CA ARG A 154 -11.31 13.84 13.30
C ARG A 154 -11.95 14.50 12.07
N ASP A 155 -12.58 15.64 12.28
CA ASP A 155 -13.29 16.35 11.21
C ASP A 155 -12.35 16.81 10.10
N ALA A 156 -11.15 17.33 10.46
CA ALA A 156 -10.15 17.74 9.48
C ALA A 156 -9.62 16.54 8.66
N ILE A 157 -9.40 15.41 9.30
CA ILE A 157 -8.96 14.18 8.64
C ILE A 157 -10.05 13.65 7.72
N ASP A 158 -11.29 13.51 8.20
CA ASP A 158 -12.41 13.01 7.41
C ASP A 158 -12.65 13.89 6.18
N HIS A 159 -12.58 15.22 6.34
CA HIS A 159 -12.71 16.17 5.23
C HIS A 159 -11.55 16.04 4.22
N ALA A 160 -10.31 15.94 4.70
CA ALA A 160 -9.14 15.81 3.86
C ALA A 160 -9.15 14.51 3.02
N PHE A 161 -9.57 13.40 3.62
CA PHE A 161 -9.69 12.12 2.89
C PHE A 161 -10.87 12.08 1.92
N ALA A 162 -11.88 12.95 2.10
CA ALA A 162 -12.97 13.12 1.15
C ALA A 162 -12.58 13.95 -0.09
N SER A 163 -11.48 14.74 -0.01
CA SER A 163 -11.03 15.63 -1.07
C SER A 163 -9.53 15.45 -1.36
N PRO A 164 -9.08 14.26 -1.76
CA PRO A 164 -7.69 14.01 -2.08
C PRO A 164 -7.28 14.74 -3.37
N ARG A 165 -5.99 15.06 -3.49
CA ARG A 165 -5.40 15.67 -4.68
C ARG A 165 -4.23 14.88 -5.24
N GLU A 166 -3.61 15.34 -6.29
CA GLU A 166 -2.32 14.87 -6.79
C GLU A 166 -1.15 15.58 -6.09
N ILE A 167 0.06 15.06 -6.26
CA ILE A 167 1.29 15.72 -5.80
C ILE A 167 1.52 16.96 -6.65
N ASP A 168 1.76 18.09 -6.00
CA ASP A 168 2.08 19.34 -6.68
C ASP A 168 3.57 19.41 -7.02
N GLN A 169 3.90 19.19 -8.29
CA GLN A 169 5.27 19.21 -8.76
C GLN A 169 5.93 20.59 -8.61
N HIS A 170 5.18 21.67 -8.69
CA HIS A 170 5.72 23.03 -8.52
C HIS A 170 6.22 23.34 -7.11
N LEU A 171 5.75 22.59 -6.11
CA LEU A 171 6.25 22.72 -4.75
C LEU A 171 7.53 21.88 -4.52
N VAL A 172 7.81 20.93 -5.39
CA VAL A 172 8.98 20.04 -5.28
C VAL A 172 10.18 20.64 -6.00
N ASP A 173 9.97 21.31 -7.13
CA ASP A 173 10.99 22.01 -7.94
C ASP A 173 11.34 23.38 -7.27
#